data_1692f37f9d1871f128bf761451038102
#
_entry.id   1692f37f9d1871f128bf761451038102
#
_cell.length_a   1.000
_cell.length_b   1.000
_cell.length_c   1.000
_cell.angle_alpha   90.00
_cell.angle_beta   90.00
_cell.angle_gamma   90.00
#
_symmetry.space_group_name_H-M   'P 1'
#
loop_
_entity.id
_entity.type
_entity.pdbx_description
1 polymer ?
#
loop_
_entity_poly.entity_id
_entity_poly.type
_entity_poly.pdbx_seq_one_letter_code
_entity_poly.pdbx_strand_id
1 'polypeptide(L)'
;MNGLVFFAPVALLVRTLAGVSEHIFFLLQALLSGVIFLGEIPTGFITDKIGYRKSLIWAQVLLFGARSLLLAAFVSRSLALFVVEAVVEGIAVCFTSGTGSAYLYALYGENGYLAKTAHAGNFGTAGFIISTVAYAGIYKISGMEGLLITTVVANAAAFACSFFLRSESSKTIIADRKEMQLQADTRQQGNSGDTMQKKQEKDSIRQILAIFKNKKAFLFVISLAIFSIAWLLINFFYVVKLENCGLPVEWMSLIILSYSAVQMLAEPILGKLSDGKNGKSSREKLPAVTATTAGVAFLLFGVVKFRAAVLLLMLILPLLLNLPEY
;
A
#
# COMPACT_ATOMS: atom_id res chain seq x y z
N MET A 1 9.73 -6.42 5.49
CA MET A 1 9.14 -6.99 6.70
C MET A 1 7.65 -6.64 6.89
N ASN A 2 7.16 -5.55 6.31
CA ASN A 2 5.72 -5.21 6.36
C ASN A 2 4.79 -6.24 5.67
N GLY A 3 5.32 -7.21 4.94
CA GLY A 3 4.57 -8.29 4.32
C GLY A 3 4.09 -9.41 5.26
N LEU A 4 4.60 -9.47 6.50
CA LEU A 4 4.23 -10.52 7.46
C LEU A 4 2.97 -10.12 8.25
N VAL A 5 1.84 -10.04 7.56
CA VAL A 5 0.53 -9.74 8.16
C VAL A 5 -0.37 -10.96 7.98
N PHE A 6 -0.44 -11.81 8.99
CA PHE A 6 -1.11 -13.11 8.90
C PHE A 6 -2.63 -13.02 8.80
N PHE A 7 -3.24 -11.94 9.25
CA PHE A 7 -4.69 -11.70 9.13
C PHE A 7 -5.08 -10.92 7.87
N ALA A 8 -4.12 -10.49 7.04
CA ALA A 8 -4.43 -9.68 5.86
C ALA A 8 -5.54 -10.28 4.96
N PRO A 9 -5.55 -11.61 4.72
CA PRO A 9 -6.61 -12.24 3.94
C PRO A 9 -8.02 -12.05 4.51
N VAL A 10 -8.14 -11.82 5.80
CA VAL A 10 -9.40 -11.80 6.55
C VAL A 10 -9.57 -10.53 7.39
N ALA A 11 -9.00 -9.43 6.95
CA ALA A 11 -9.01 -8.16 7.69
C ALA A 11 -10.43 -7.66 8.05
N LEU A 12 -11.40 -7.86 7.18
CA LEU A 12 -12.81 -7.59 7.46
C LEU A 12 -13.34 -8.55 8.53
N LEU A 13 -13.06 -9.85 8.39
CA LEU A 13 -13.54 -10.88 9.32
C LEU A 13 -13.03 -10.65 10.76
N VAL A 14 -11.81 -10.15 10.93
CA VAL A 14 -11.27 -9.76 12.25
C VAL A 14 -12.22 -8.79 12.96
N ARG A 15 -12.72 -7.77 12.26
CA ARG A 15 -13.58 -6.74 12.86
C ARG A 15 -15.01 -7.26 13.05
N THR A 16 -15.53 -8.02 12.09
CA THR A 16 -16.89 -8.57 12.19
C THR A 16 -17.02 -9.61 13.31
N LEU A 17 -16.02 -10.45 13.52
CA LEU A 17 -15.97 -11.38 14.66
C LEU A 17 -15.89 -10.65 16.02
N ALA A 18 -15.29 -9.47 16.05
CA ALA A 18 -15.28 -8.60 17.23
C ALA A 18 -16.61 -7.84 17.45
N GLY A 19 -17.59 -8.02 16.56
CA GLY A 19 -18.91 -7.36 16.66
C GLY A 19 -18.99 -6.00 15.94
N VAL A 20 -17.99 -5.65 15.16
CA VAL A 20 -17.99 -4.41 14.35
C VAL A 20 -18.74 -4.70 13.04
N SER A 21 -19.73 -3.86 12.71
CA SER A 21 -20.44 -4.00 11.44
C SER A 21 -19.57 -3.64 10.24
N GLU A 22 -19.93 -4.18 9.06
CA GLU A 22 -19.20 -3.87 7.81
C GLU A 22 -19.18 -2.37 7.51
N HIS A 23 -20.27 -1.65 7.78
CA HIS A 23 -20.32 -0.19 7.59
C HIS A 23 -19.28 0.54 8.47
N ILE A 24 -19.17 0.14 9.74
CA ILE A 24 -18.19 0.71 10.66
C ILE A 24 -16.76 0.35 10.21
N PHE A 25 -16.54 -0.88 9.70
CA PHE A 25 -15.26 -1.26 9.13
C PHE A 25 -14.83 -0.30 8.01
N PHE A 26 -15.73 0.00 7.05
CA PHE A 26 -15.41 0.94 5.98
C PHE A 26 -15.21 2.37 6.47
N LEU A 27 -15.91 2.80 7.53
CA LEU A 27 -15.63 4.10 8.18
C LEU A 27 -14.24 4.10 8.82
N LEU A 28 -13.78 3.01 9.43
CA LEU A 28 -12.42 2.88 9.94
C LEU A 28 -11.38 2.95 8.82
N GLN A 29 -11.64 2.31 7.66
CA GLN A 29 -10.78 2.42 6.48
C GLN A 29 -10.76 3.85 5.91
N ALA A 30 -11.89 4.53 5.89
CA ALA A 30 -11.97 5.94 5.49
C ALA A 30 -11.21 6.85 6.46
N LEU A 31 -11.31 6.59 7.78
CA LEU A 31 -10.53 7.29 8.80
C LEU A 31 -9.03 7.08 8.59
N LEU A 32 -8.59 5.83 8.43
CA LEU A 32 -7.19 5.48 8.14
C LEU A 32 -6.68 6.23 6.90
N SER A 33 -7.44 6.18 5.80
CA SER A 33 -7.09 6.89 4.56
C SER A 33 -7.04 8.40 4.75
N GLY A 34 -7.97 8.97 5.54
CA GLY A 34 -7.97 10.39 5.89
C GLY A 34 -6.73 10.79 6.70
N VAL A 35 -6.33 9.97 7.67
CA VAL A 35 -5.10 10.18 8.46
C VAL A 35 -3.87 10.13 7.55
N ILE A 36 -3.79 9.17 6.63
CA ILE A 36 -2.69 9.08 5.66
C ILE A 36 -2.66 10.35 4.81
N PHE A 37 -3.78 10.73 4.20
CA PHE A 37 -3.86 11.90 3.34
C PHE A 37 -3.41 13.19 4.04
N LEU A 38 -3.87 13.41 5.27
CA LEU A 38 -3.50 14.60 6.05
C LEU A 38 -2.10 14.51 6.64
N GLY A 39 -1.63 13.30 6.94
CA GLY A 39 -0.37 13.04 7.61
C GLY A 39 0.85 13.00 6.68
N GLU A 40 0.70 12.73 5.38
CA GLU A 40 1.83 12.59 4.44
C GLU A 40 2.72 13.84 4.39
N ILE A 41 2.13 15.04 4.32
CA ILE A 41 2.89 16.29 4.25
C ILE A 41 3.63 16.56 5.58
N PRO A 42 2.97 16.56 6.76
CA PRO A 42 3.66 16.76 8.04
C PRO A 42 4.75 15.71 8.31
N THR A 43 4.50 14.44 8.02
CA THR A 43 5.49 13.39 8.26
C THR A 43 6.68 13.47 7.31
N GLY A 44 6.48 13.93 6.08
CA GLY A 44 7.57 14.25 5.16
C GLY A 44 8.51 15.30 5.75
N PHE A 45 7.99 16.42 6.27
CA PHE A 45 8.80 17.44 6.93
C PHE A 45 9.52 16.91 8.19
N ILE A 46 8.86 16.05 8.98
CA ILE A 46 9.49 15.42 10.13
C ILE A 46 10.63 14.51 9.65
N THR A 47 10.41 13.70 8.63
CA THR A 47 11.40 12.79 8.05
C THR A 47 12.63 13.55 7.56
N ASP A 48 12.44 14.69 6.90
CA ASP A 48 13.53 15.54 6.43
C ASP A 48 14.39 16.10 7.59
N LYS A 49 13.79 16.32 8.75
CA LYS A 49 14.51 16.83 9.93
C LYS A 49 15.23 15.74 10.71
N ILE A 50 14.59 14.57 10.93
CA ILE A 50 15.13 13.51 11.79
C ILE A 50 15.98 12.50 11.01
N GLY A 51 15.86 12.46 9.67
CA GLY A 51 16.53 11.52 8.75
C GLY A 51 15.72 10.25 8.49
N TYR A 52 15.99 9.61 7.34
CA TYR A 52 15.20 8.46 6.85
C TYR A 52 15.27 7.25 7.78
N ARG A 53 16.47 6.92 8.30
CA ARG A 53 16.64 5.79 9.23
C ARG A 53 15.77 5.93 10.48
N LYS A 54 15.79 7.10 11.12
CA LYS A 54 15.01 7.33 12.32
C LYS A 54 13.51 7.29 12.03
N SER A 55 13.09 7.86 10.90
CA SER A 55 11.69 7.80 10.45
C SER A 55 11.22 6.36 10.25
N LEU A 56 12.02 5.50 9.63
CA LEU A 56 11.70 4.09 9.46
C LEU A 56 11.63 3.34 10.80
N ILE A 57 12.49 3.67 11.77
CA ILE A 57 12.40 3.11 13.13
C ILE A 57 11.10 3.55 13.82
N TRP A 58 10.75 4.83 13.76
CA TRP A 58 9.48 5.34 14.30
C TRP A 58 8.27 4.68 13.63
N ALA A 59 8.30 4.49 12.32
CA ALA A 59 7.28 3.74 11.61
C ALA A 59 7.10 2.32 12.16
N GLN A 60 8.19 1.61 12.45
CA GLN A 60 8.11 0.25 13.02
C GLN A 60 7.57 0.24 14.46
N VAL A 61 7.92 1.25 15.28
CA VAL A 61 7.33 1.43 16.63
C VAL A 61 5.81 1.59 16.53
N LEU A 62 5.36 2.49 15.65
CA LEU A 62 3.94 2.76 15.46
C LEU A 62 3.20 1.55 14.86
N LEU A 63 3.78 0.83 13.91
CA LEU A 63 3.20 -0.39 13.35
C LEU A 63 3.06 -1.49 14.41
N PHE A 64 4.08 -1.69 15.23
CA PHE A 64 4.01 -2.63 16.35
C PHE A 64 2.92 -2.23 17.34
N GLY A 65 2.82 -0.93 17.66
CA GLY A 65 1.76 -0.38 18.50
C GLY A 65 0.38 -0.58 17.89
N ALA A 66 0.20 -0.31 16.60
CA ALA A 66 -1.06 -0.52 15.89
C ALA A 66 -1.48 -1.99 15.90
N ARG A 67 -0.56 -2.93 15.66
CA ARG A 67 -0.88 -4.37 15.72
C ARG A 67 -1.23 -4.85 17.13
N SER A 68 -0.57 -4.31 18.14
CA SER A 68 -0.91 -4.58 19.54
C SER A 68 -2.28 -4.00 19.92
N LEU A 69 -2.60 -2.80 19.45
CA LEU A 69 -3.92 -2.19 19.63
C LEU A 69 -5.01 -2.99 18.91
N LEU A 70 -4.75 -3.51 17.71
CA LEU A 70 -5.68 -4.37 16.97
C LEU A 70 -6.01 -5.62 17.76
N LEU A 71 -5.00 -6.29 18.32
CA LEU A 71 -5.22 -7.47 19.18
C LEU A 71 -6.03 -7.11 20.42
N ALA A 72 -5.68 -6.02 21.10
CA ALA A 72 -6.42 -5.53 22.27
C ALA A 72 -7.86 -5.17 21.92
N ALA A 73 -8.10 -4.51 20.78
CA ALA A 73 -9.41 -4.16 20.27
C ALA A 73 -10.26 -5.40 19.97
N PHE A 74 -9.66 -6.43 19.38
CA PHE A 74 -10.32 -7.69 19.08
C PHE A 74 -10.75 -8.42 20.36
N VAL A 75 -9.84 -8.58 21.32
CA VAL A 75 -10.11 -9.29 22.59
C VAL A 75 -11.13 -8.53 23.45
N SER A 76 -11.01 -7.21 23.56
CA SER A 76 -11.92 -6.39 24.35
C SER A 76 -13.23 -6.03 23.64
N ARG A 77 -13.34 -6.33 22.33
CA ARG A 77 -14.46 -5.94 21.45
C ARG A 77 -14.75 -4.45 21.48
N SER A 78 -13.70 -3.62 21.64
CA SER A 78 -13.82 -2.18 21.83
C SER A 78 -13.70 -1.43 20.52
N LEU A 79 -14.78 -0.77 20.09
CA LEU A 79 -14.76 0.09 18.91
C LEU A 79 -13.75 1.25 19.06
N ALA A 80 -13.64 1.81 20.26
CA ALA A 80 -12.70 2.90 20.52
C ALA A 80 -11.25 2.49 20.25
N LEU A 81 -10.86 1.26 20.61
CA LEU A 81 -9.52 0.77 20.31
C LEU A 81 -9.30 0.54 18.80
N PHE A 82 -10.32 0.11 18.05
CA PHE A 82 -10.23 0.04 16.58
C PHE A 82 -10.05 1.42 15.93
N VAL A 83 -10.69 2.45 16.48
CA VAL A 83 -10.50 3.85 16.02
C VAL A 83 -9.06 4.32 16.29
N VAL A 84 -8.54 4.09 17.50
CA VAL A 84 -7.16 4.45 17.84
C VAL A 84 -6.15 3.67 17.00
N GLU A 85 -6.40 2.36 16.79
CA GLU A 85 -5.57 1.53 15.92
C GLU A 85 -5.50 2.09 14.49
N ALA A 86 -6.64 2.44 13.89
CA ALA A 86 -6.69 3.00 12.55
C ALA A 86 -5.90 4.32 12.43
N VAL A 87 -5.97 5.18 13.45
CA VAL A 87 -5.20 6.44 13.48
C VAL A 87 -3.70 6.15 13.58
N VAL A 88 -3.29 5.26 14.50
CA VAL A 88 -1.88 4.92 14.73
C VAL A 88 -1.29 4.22 13.49
N GLU A 89 -2.04 3.31 12.88
CA GLU A 89 -1.62 2.66 11.62
C GLU A 89 -1.48 3.69 10.50
N GLY A 90 -2.42 4.62 10.34
CA GLY A 90 -2.35 5.67 9.34
C GLY A 90 -1.08 6.54 9.48
N ILE A 91 -0.75 6.96 10.70
CA ILE A 91 0.48 7.71 10.98
C ILE A 91 1.72 6.87 10.65
N ALA A 92 1.72 5.58 11.01
CA ALA A 92 2.82 4.67 10.69
C ALA A 92 3.04 4.53 9.19
N VAL A 93 1.96 4.42 8.41
CA VAL A 93 2.00 4.36 6.94
C VAL A 93 2.60 5.65 6.37
N CYS A 94 2.24 6.82 6.88
CA CYS A 94 2.83 8.09 6.45
C CYS A 94 4.35 8.12 6.63
N PHE A 95 4.87 7.59 7.74
CA PHE A 95 6.32 7.49 7.96
C PHE A 95 7.02 6.48 7.05
N THR A 96 6.32 5.49 6.50
CA THR A 96 6.89 4.53 5.54
C THR A 96 6.76 5.00 4.10
N SER A 97 5.71 5.77 3.79
CA SER A 97 5.41 6.26 2.45
C SER A 97 6.57 7.13 1.93
N GLY A 98 7.16 6.73 0.81
CA GLY A 98 8.30 7.42 0.21
C GLY A 98 9.63 7.31 0.96
N THR A 99 9.61 7.20 2.29
CA THR A 99 10.83 7.15 3.12
C THR A 99 11.71 5.94 2.81
N GLY A 100 11.10 4.77 2.56
CA GLY A 100 11.84 3.56 2.19
C GLY A 100 12.62 3.72 0.88
N SER A 101 11.99 4.29 -0.13
CA SER A 101 12.60 4.59 -1.42
C SER A 101 13.70 5.64 -1.30
N ALA A 102 13.45 6.73 -0.59
CA ALA A 102 14.43 7.78 -0.35
C ALA A 102 15.65 7.26 0.44
N TYR A 103 15.42 6.40 1.45
CA TYR A 103 16.49 5.75 2.20
C TYR A 103 17.38 4.85 1.33
N LEU A 104 16.77 4.04 0.46
CA LEU A 104 17.52 3.20 -0.46
C LEU A 104 18.29 4.02 -1.49
N TYR A 105 17.69 5.09 -2.00
CA TYR A 105 18.37 6.02 -2.91
C TYR A 105 19.57 6.70 -2.23
N ALA A 106 19.41 7.18 -1.00
CA ALA A 106 20.48 7.80 -0.23
C ALA A 106 21.65 6.84 0.08
N LEU A 107 21.40 5.52 0.20
CA LEU A 107 22.44 4.53 0.47
C LEU A 107 23.15 4.02 -0.78
N TYR A 108 22.45 3.89 -1.91
CA TYR A 108 22.95 3.16 -3.08
C TYR A 108 23.09 4.03 -4.33
N GLY A 109 22.55 5.27 -4.31
CA GLY A 109 22.57 6.18 -5.45
C GLY A 109 21.76 5.68 -6.64
N GLU A 110 21.77 6.43 -7.74
CA GLU A 110 20.96 6.18 -8.94
C GLU A 110 21.20 4.79 -9.54
N ASN A 111 22.46 4.35 -9.64
CA ASN A 111 22.83 3.09 -10.27
C ASN A 111 22.46 1.83 -9.45
N GLY A 112 22.31 1.95 -8.13
CA GLY A 112 22.00 0.81 -7.23
C GLY A 112 20.57 0.77 -6.74
N TYR A 113 19.87 1.89 -6.80
CA TYR A 113 18.54 2.07 -6.25
C TYR A 113 17.51 1.07 -6.80
N LEU A 114 17.37 0.96 -8.12
CA LEU A 114 16.39 0.09 -8.78
C LEU A 114 16.54 -1.37 -8.36
N ALA A 115 17.77 -1.91 -8.39
CA ALA A 115 18.04 -3.28 -8.00
C ALA A 115 17.72 -3.54 -6.52
N LYS A 116 18.03 -2.58 -5.63
CA LYS A 116 17.76 -2.72 -4.19
C LYS A 116 16.29 -2.56 -3.86
N THR A 117 15.58 -1.69 -4.56
CA THR A 117 14.13 -1.54 -4.43
C THR A 117 13.40 -2.81 -4.89
N ALA A 118 13.80 -3.38 -6.03
CA ALA A 118 13.27 -4.66 -6.50
C ALA A 118 13.55 -5.80 -5.50
N HIS A 119 14.77 -5.88 -4.94
CA HIS A 119 15.08 -6.85 -3.88
C HIS A 119 14.21 -6.67 -2.63
N ALA A 120 14.03 -5.43 -2.17
CA ALA A 120 13.18 -5.14 -1.01
C ALA A 120 11.72 -5.51 -1.28
N GLY A 121 11.21 -5.22 -2.48
CA GLY A 121 9.90 -5.65 -2.95
C GLY A 121 9.73 -7.17 -2.95
N ASN A 122 10.70 -7.90 -3.50
CA ASN A 122 10.68 -9.37 -3.52
C ASN A 122 10.65 -9.98 -2.10
N PHE A 123 11.40 -9.42 -1.15
CA PHE A 123 11.31 -9.83 0.26
C PHE A 123 9.94 -9.53 0.88
N GLY A 124 9.32 -8.40 0.51
CA GLY A 124 7.95 -8.07 0.90
C GLY A 124 6.96 -9.11 0.38
N THR A 125 7.03 -9.43 -0.90
CA THR A 125 6.19 -10.45 -1.56
C THR A 125 6.42 -11.84 -0.96
N ALA A 126 7.65 -12.24 -0.71
CA ALA A 126 7.97 -13.52 -0.06
C ALA A 126 7.36 -13.58 1.35
N GLY A 127 7.46 -12.50 2.14
CA GLY A 127 6.83 -12.40 3.46
C GLY A 127 5.31 -12.53 3.37
N PHE A 128 4.68 -11.89 2.39
CA PHE A 128 3.25 -11.99 2.15
C PHE A 128 2.84 -13.43 1.78
N ILE A 129 3.58 -14.11 0.91
CA ILE A 129 3.35 -15.51 0.55
C ILE A 129 3.47 -16.41 1.78
N ILE A 130 4.54 -16.25 2.57
CA ILE A 130 4.76 -17.03 3.79
C ILE A 130 3.61 -16.84 4.79
N SER A 131 3.19 -15.60 5.03
CA SER A 131 2.08 -15.31 5.94
C SER A 131 0.76 -15.88 5.44
N THR A 132 0.53 -15.84 4.13
CA THR A 132 -0.68 -16.37 3.49
C THR A 132 -0.74 -17.91 3.55
N VAL A 133 0.39 -18.58 3.33
CA VAL A 133 0.47 -20.05 3.48
C VAL A 133 0.30 -20.47 4.93
N ALA A 134 0.95 -19.76 5.86
CA ALA A 134 0.86 -20.05 7.29
C ALA A 134 -0.53 -19.77 7.87
N TYR A 135 -1.30 -18.86 7.25
CA TYR A 135 -2.64 -18.48 7.70
C TYR A 135 -3.54 -19.69 7.99
N ALA A 136 -3.69 -20.60 7.02
CA ALA A 136 -4.60 -21.75 7.17
C ALA A 136 -4.23 -22.65 8.35
N GLY A 137 -2.93 -22.88 8.55
CA GLY A 137 -2.43 -23.67 9.67
C GLY A 137 -2.65 -22.99 11.03
N ILE A 138 -2.29 -21.70 11.13
CA ILE A 138 -2.43 -20.93 12.37
C ILE A 138 -3.93 -20.77 12.72
N TYR A 139 -4.76 -20.44 11.73
CA TYR A 139 -6.19 -20.29 11.95
C TYR A 139 -6.86 -21.57 12.44
N LYS A 140 -6.49 -22.72 11.87
CA LYS A 140 -7.02 -24.03 12.28
C LYS A 140 -6.63 -24.41 13.72
N ILE A 141 -5.44 -24.03 14.17
CA ILE A 141 -4.91 -24.41 15.49
C ILE A 141 -5.34 -23.43 16.58
N SER A 142 -5.26 -22.13 16.30
CA SER A 142 -5.38 -21.06 17.31
C SER A 142 -6.42 -20.00 16.97
N GLY A 143 -7.18 -20.18 15.89
CA GLY A 143 -8.24 -19.26 15.47
C GLY A 143 -7.72 -17.86 15.11
N MET A 144 -8.60 -16.88 15.20
CA MET A 144 -8.30 -15.48 14.85
C MET A 144 -7.31 -14.84 15.84
N GLU A 145 -7.40 -15.15 17.12
CA GLU A 145 -6.47 -14.64 18.14
C GLU A 145 -5.04 -15.08 17.84
N GLY A 146 -4.84 -16.35 17.45
CA GLY A 146 -3.53 -16.86 17.07
C GLY A 146 -2.92 -16.11 15.88
N LEU A 147 -3.72 -15.74 14.88
CA LEU A 147 -3.26 -14.93 13.74
C LEU A 147 -2.82 -13.53 14.18
N LEU A 148 -3.59 -12.89 15.05
CA LEU A 148 -3.28 -11.56 15.58
C LEU A 148 -2.03 -11.59 16.45
N ILE A 149 -1.88 -12.56 17.34
CA ILE A 149 -0.70 -12.75 18.18
C ILE A 149 0.54 -12.98 17.30
N THR A 150 0.45 -13.87 16.32
CA THR A 150 1.57 -14.14 15.39
C THR A 150 1.96 -12.89 14.62
N THR A 151 0.99 -12.06 14.22
CA THR A 151 1.25 -10.78 13.56
C THR A 151 1.95 -9.79 14.49
N VAL A 152 1.55 -9.70 15.75
CA VAL A 152 2.22 -8.85 16.77
C VAL A 152 3.66 -9.31 16.98
N VAL A 153 3.91 -10.61 17.11
CA VAL A 153 5.27 -11.18 17.28
C VAL A 153 6.14 -10.89 16.04
N ALA A 154 5.59 -11.05 14.84
CA ALA A 154 6.31 -10.73 13.59
C ALA A 154 6.66 -9.24 13.49
N ASN A 155 5.75 -8.35 13.92
CA ASN A 155 6.02 -6.91 13.95
C ASN A 155 7.02 -6.52 15.05
N ALA A 156 7.00 -7.19 16.20
CA ALA A 156 8.04 -7.03 17.24
C ALA A 156 9.42 -7.41 16.69
N ALA A 157 9.52 -8.53 15.97
CA ALA A 157 10.76 -8.92 15.31
C ALA A 157 11.19 -7.90 14.24
N ALA A 158 10.25 -7.39 13.44
CA ALA A 158 10.53 -6.34 12.46
C ALA A 158 11.03 -5.05 13.11
N PHE A 159 10.42 -4.66 14.24
CA PHE A 159 10.87 -3.52 15.04
C PHE A 159 12.30 -3.75 15.56
N ALA A 160 12.59 -4.90 16.16
CA ALA A 160 13.95 -5.24 16.60
C ALA A 160 14.96 -5.20 15.44
N CYS A 161 14.60 -5.73 14.25
CA CYS A 161 15.44 -5.67 13.07
C CYS A 161 15.67 -4.23 12.56
N SER A 162 14.75 -3.30 12.81
CA SER A 162 14.91 -1.92 12.34
C SER A 162 16.11 -1.19 12.95
N PHE A 163 16.58 -1.60 14.13
CA PHE A 163 17.79 -1.04 14.73
C PHE A 163 19.07 -1.37 13.95
N PHE A 164 19.07 -2.45 13.17
CA PHE A 164 20.20 -2.85 12.32
C PHE A 164 20.24 -2.09 10.99
N LEU A 165 19.30 -1.19 10.72
CA LEU A 165 19.35 -0.32 9.55
C LEU A 165 20.64 0.50 9.57
N ARG A 166 21.34 0.56 8.43
CA ARG A 166 22.56 1.32 8.28
C ARG A 166 22.27 2.81 8.40
N SER A 167 23.15 3.55 9.10
CA SER A 167 23.04 5.01 9.15
C SER A 167 23.36 5.60 7.78
N GLU A 168 22.54 6.53 7.34
CA GLU A 168 22.81 7.33 6.16
C GLU A 168 24.06 8.19 6.41
N SER A 169 24.93 8.34 5.40
CA SER A 169 26.05 9.25 5.52
C SER A 169 25.53 10.68 5.45
N SER A 170 25.83 11.50 6.46
CA SER A 170 25.46 12.92 6.48
C SER A 170 25.92 13.68 5.23
N LYS A 171 26.96 13.18 4.56
CA LYS A 171 27.48 13.76 3.31
C LYS A 171 26.50 13.60 2.14
N THR A 172 25.77 12.48 2.06
CA THR A 172 24.81 12.21 0.97
C THR A 172 23.57 13.10 1.12
N ILE A 173 23.06 13.24 2.33
CA ILE A 173 21.89 14.12 2.60
C ILE A 173 22.22 15.58 2.32
N ILE A 174 23.46 16.01 2.66
CA ILE A 174 23.94 17.37 2.38
C ILE A 174 24.21 17.59 0.88
N ALA A 175 24.70 16.56 0.17
CA ALA A 175 24.90 16.62 -1.27
C ALA A 175 23.57 16.74 -2.03
N ASP A 176 22.59 15.88 -1.71
CA ASP A 176 21.24 15.93 -2.30
C ASP A 176 20.54 17.27 -2.01
N ARG A 177 20.68 17.79 -0.77
CA ARG A 177 20.20 19.14 -0.44
C ARG A 177 20.90 20.23 -1.23
N LYS A 178 22.23 20.13 -1.41
CA LYS A 178 22.98 21.09 -2.23
C LYS A 178 22.61 20.99 -3.69
N GLU A 179 22.44 19.80 -4.25
CA GLU A 179 22.01 19.63 -5.65
C GLU A 179 20.57 20.12 -5.86
N MET A 180 19.64 19.82 -4.96
CA MET A 180 18.29 20.40 -4.99
C MET A 180 18.33 21.94 -4.83
N GLN A 181 19.18 22.46 -3.96
CA GLN A 181 19.37 23.90 -3.81
C GLN A 181 20.06 24.51 -5.03
N LEU A 182 21.10 23.89 -5.61
CA LEU A 182 21.73 24.38 -6.84
C LEU A 182 20.76 24.36 -8.04
N GLN A 183 19.93 23.33 -8.16
CA GLN A 183 18.89 23.29 -9.21
C GLN A 183 17.80 24.33 -8.97
N ALA A 184 17.47 24.63 -7.71
CA ALA A 184 16.56 25.69 -7.33
C ALA A 184 17.21 27.07 -7.56
N ASP A 185 18.50 27.24 -7.21
CA ASP A 185 19.24 28.48 -7.36
C ASP A 185 19.57 28.80 -8.82
N THR A 186 19.84 27.80 -9.66
CA THR A 186 20.02 27.97 -11.11
C THR A 186 18.72 28.42 -11.80
N ARG A 187 17.56 28.12 -11.18
CA ARG A 187 16.25 28.63 -11.65
C ARG A 187 15.85 29.97 -11.06
N GLN A 188 16.59 30.48 -10.06
CA GLN A 188 16.28 31.75 -9.39
C GLN A 188 17.56 32.48 -8.95
N GLN A 189 18.23 33.16 -9.85
CA GLN A 189 19.05 34.30 -9.48
C GLN A 189 18.12 35.43 -9.00
N GLY A 190 17.95 35.54 -7.70
CA GLY A 190 17.27 36.67 -7.08
C GLY A 190 16.50 36.35 -5.78
N ASN A 191 17.10 36.79 -4.65
CA ASN A 191 16.51 37.14 -3.36
C ASN A 191 16.22 36.09 -2.26
N SER A 192 16.96 36.30 -1.16
CA SER A 192 16.66 36.22 0.29
C SER A 192 15.99 34.94 0.90
N GLY A 193 16.74 34.31 1.84
CA GLY A 193 16.57 32.95 2.38
C GLY A 193 15.31 32.62 3.22
N ASP A 194 14.70 33.51 3.98
CA ASP A 194 13.58 33.18 4.89
C ASP A 194 12.20 33.22 4.20
N THR A 195 12.10 33.95 3.13
CA THR A 195 10.90 34.03 2.27
C THR A 195 10.76 32.80 1.36
N MET A 196 11.85 32.05 1.13
CA MET A 196 11.86 30.94 0.19
C MET A 196 11.15 29.68 0.69
N GLN A 197 11.27 29.31 1.97
CA GLN A 197 10.58 28.13 2.49
C GLN A 197 9.05 28.29 2.44
N LYS A 198 8.55 29.46 2.83
CA LYS A 198 7.11 29.77 2.72
C LYS A 198 6.64 29.90 1.27
N LYS A 199 7.50 30.33 0.35
CA LYS A 199 7.18 30.45 -1.06
C LYS A 199 7.16 29.08 -1.75
N GLN A 200 8.10 28.18 -1.39
CA GLN A 200 8.17 26.82 -1.93
C GLN A 200 6.97 25.98 -1.48
N GLU A 201 6.53 26.11 -0.24
CA GLU A 201 5.29 25.49 0.27
C GLU A 201 4.06 26.03 -0.46
N LYS A 202 4.00 27.33 -0.69
CA LYS A 202 2.92 27.99 -1.41
C LYS A 202 2.91 27.65 -2.90
N ASP A 203 4.08 27.47 -3.51
CA ASP A 203 4.21 27.06 -4.92
C ASP A 203 3.87 25.57 -5.12
N SER A 204 4.20 24.69 -4.17
CA SER A 204 3.80 23.29 -4.17
C SER A 204 2.28 23.15 -4.06
N ILE A 205 1.65 23.88 -3.13
CA ILE A 205 0.19 23.93 -3.01
C ILE A 205 -0.45 24.49 -4.28
N ARG A 206 0.16 25.50 -4.88
CA ARG A 206 -0.33 26.11 -6.13
C ARG A 206 -0.20 25.15 -7.33
N GLN A 207 0.83 24.34 -7.38
CA GLN A 207 1.00 23.26 -8.38
C GLN A 207 -0.05 22.17 -8.22
N ILE A 208 -0.33 21.73 -6.98
CA ILE A 208 -1.42 20.79 -6.67
C ILE A 208 -2.76 21.38 -7.09
N LEU A 209 -3.04 22.63 -6.76
CA LEU A 209 -4.26 23.32 -7.17
C LEU A 209 -4.36 23.52 -8.69
N ALA A 210 -3.22 23.62 -9.41
CA ALA A 210 -3.21 23.70 -10.87
C ALA A 210 -3.67 22.39 -11.54
N ILE A 211 -3.49 21.23 -10.88
CA ILE A 211 -4.00 19.94 -11.36
C ILE A 211 -5.54 19.97 -11.38
N PHE A 212 -6.19 20.54 -10.36
CA PHE A 212 -7.63 20.69 -10.30
C PHE A 212 -8.20 21.67 -11.35
N LYS A 213 -7.38 22.59 -11.85
CA LYS A 213 -7.76 23.50 -12.95
C LYS A 213 -7.65 22.85 -14.32
N ASN A 214 -6.80 21.84 -14.48
CA ASN A 214 -6.66 21.11 -15.74
C ASN A 214 -7.66 19.96 -15.79
N LYS A 215 -8.72 20.12 -16.58
CA LYS A 215 -9.81 19.13 -16.73
C LYS A 215 -9.30 17.72 -17.08
N LYS A 216 -8.27 17.60 -17.92
CA LYS A 216 -7.71 16.28 -18.30
C LYS A 216 -6.96 15.63 -17.13
N ALA A 217 -6.13 16.39 -16.40
CA ALA A 217 -5.43 15.91 -15.22
C ALA A 217 -6.41 15.54 -14.09
N PHE A 218 -7.44 16.36 -13.89
CA PHE A 218 -8.49 16.10 -12.89
C PHE A 218 -9.27 14.81 -13.20
N LEU A 219 -9.69 14.62 -14.45
CA LEU A 219 -10.37 13.39 -14.88
C LEU A 219 -9.48 12.16 -14.74
N PHE A 220 -8.17 12.28 -15.00
CA PHE A 220 -7.22 11.20 -14.80
C PHE A 220 -7.10 10.83 -13.32
N VAL A 221 -6.96 11.80 -12.42
CA VAL A 221 -6.92 11.56 -10.96
C VAL A 221 -8.22 10.91 -10.47
N ILE A 222 -9.40 11.37 -10.93
CA ILE A 222 -10.69 10.73 -10.60
C ILE A 222 -10.72 9.28 -11.10
N SER A 223 -10.26 9.03 -12.31
CA SER A 223 -10.21 7.67 -12.87
C SER A 223 -9.36 6.75 -12.02
N LEU A 224 -8.16 7.19 -11.59
CA LEU A 224 -7.30 6.43 -10.68
C LEU A 224 -7.96 6.20 -9.31
N ALA A 225 -8.64 7.22 -8.76
CA ALA A 225 -9.36 7.09 -7.49
C ALA A 225 -10.48 6.05 -7.57
N ILE A 226 -11.28 6.06 -8.64
CA ILE A 226 -12.34 5.06 -8.87
C ILE A 226 -11.75 3.65 -8.98
N PHE A 227 -10.62 3.50 -9.68
CA PHE A 227 -9.91 2.23 -9.79
C PHE A 227 -9.41 1.74 -8.43
N SER A 228 -8.81 2.62 -7.62
CA SER A 228 -8.34 2.31 -6.27
C SER A 228 -9.49 1.92 -5.33
N ILE A 229 -10.66 2.57 -5.44
CA ILE A 229 -11.86 2.18 -4.69
C ILE A 229 -12.35 0.79 -5.10
N ALA A 230 -12.42 0.50 -6.40
CA ALA A 230 -12.81 -0.83 -6.90
C ALA A 230 -11.85 -1.92 -6.38
N TRP A 231 -10.55 -1.65 -6.42
CA TRP A 231 -9.52 -2.53 -5.85
C TRP A 231 -9.70 -2.77 -4.35
N LEU A 232 -9.95 -1.72 -3.58
CA LEU A 232 -10.20 -1.79 -2.14
C LEU A 232 -11.43 -2.66 -1.84
N LEU A 233 -12.54 -2.44 -2.55
CA LEU A 233 -13.76 -3.21 -2.38
C LEU A 233 -13.53 -4.70 -2.66
N ILE A 234 -12.83 -5.04 -3.74
CA ILE A 234 -12.51 -6.44 -4.03
C ILE A 234 -11.71 -7.04 -2.88
N ASN A 235 -10.66 -6.37 -2.41
CA ASN A 235 -9.77 -6.88 -1.37
C ASN A 235 -10.47 -7.13 -0.03
N PHE A 236 -11.57 -6.46 0.26
CA PHE A 236 -12.30 -6.67 1.52
C PHE A 236 -13.53 -7.55 1.36
N PHE A 237 -14.27 -7.41 0.26
CA PHE A 237 -15.50 -8.15 0.06
C PHE A 237 -15.34 -9.55 -0.53
N TYR A 238 -14.16 -9.87 -1.09
CA TYR A 238 -13.98 -11.19 -1.71
C TYR A 238 -14.21 -12.34 -0.72
N VAL A 239 -13.82 -12.18 0.55
CA VAL A 239 -14.01 -13.21 1.59
C VAL A 239 -15.49 -13.46 1.78
N VAL A 240 -16.29 -12.41 2.02
CA VAL A 240 -17.74 -12.51 2.19
C VAL A 240 -18.40 -13.13 0.95
N LYS A 241 -17.95 -12.73 -0.25
CA LYS A 241 -18.46 -13.28 -1.50
C LYS A 241 -18.20 -14.79 -1.63
N LEU A 242 -16.99 -15.22 -1.27
CA LEU A 242 -16.59 -16.62 -1.36
C LEU A 242 -17.28 -17.48 -0.30
N GLU A 243 -17.44 -16.99 0.93
CA GLU A 243 -18.26 -17.63 1.97
C GLU A 243 -19.70 -17.81 1.50
N ASN A 244 -20.32 -16.77 0.94
CA ASN A 244 -21.67 -16.82 0.38
C ASN A 244 -21.80 -17.82 -0.80
N CYS A 245 -20.69 -18.14 -1.46
CA CYS A 245 -20.62 -19.19 -2.47
C CYS A 245 -20.33 -20.58 -1.86
N GLY A 246 -20.22 -20.67 -0.52
CA GLY A 246 -20.02 -21.92 0.23
C GLY A 246 -18.59 -22.44 0.19
N LEU A 247 -17.60 -21.55 0.05
CA LEU A 247 -16.18 -21.89 0.21
C LEU A 247 -15.75 -21.69 1.66
N PRO A 248 -15.04 -22.66 2.27
CA PRO A 248 -14.52 -22.55 3.63
C PRO A 248 -13.52 -21.40 3.77
N VAL A 249 -13.52 -20.72 4.94
CA VAL A 249 -12.61 -19.58 5.22
C VAL A 249 -11.14 -20.01 5.13
N GLU A 250 -10.83 -21.26 5.46
CA GLU A 250 -9.48 -21.82 5.39
C GLU A 250 -8.89 -21.79 3.97
N TRP A 251 -9.74 -21.85 2.94
CA TRP A 251 -9.32 -21.83 1.54
C TRP A 251 -9.00 -20.43 1.01
N MET A 252 -9.37 -19.38 1.77
CA MET A 252 -9.13 -17.99 1.36
C MET A 252 -7.65 -17.69 1.13
N SER A 253 -6.77 -18.31 1.92
CA SER A 253 -5.31 -18.18 1.73
C SER A 253 -4.82 -18.74 0.40
N LEU A 254 -5.35 -19.89 -0.04
CA LEU A 254 -4.99 -20.49 -1.34
C LEU A 254 -5.45 -19.61 -2.51
N ILE A 255 -6.61 -18.99 -2.38
CA ILE A 255 -7.16 -18.09 -3.40
C ILE A 255 -6.31 -16.84 -3.53
N ILE A 256 -5.89 -16.24 -2.40
CA ILE A 256 -4.98 -15.09 -2.41
C ILE A 256 -3.61 -15.48 -2.96
N LEU A 257 -3.11 -16.66 -2.62
CA LEU A 257 -1.85 -17.14 -3.15
C LEU A 257 -1.91 -17.30 -4.68
N SER A 258 -3.01 -17.88 -5.18
CA SER A 258 -3.25 -18.00 -6.63
C SER A 258 -3.35 -16.63 -7.30
N TYR A 259 -4.04 -15.70 -6.67
CA TYR A 259 -4.15 -14.30 -7.08
C TYR A 259 -2.77 -13.62 -7.15
N SER A 260 -1.95 -13.75 -6.11
CA SER A 260 -0.59 -13.17 -6.07
C SER A 260 0.34 -13.82 -7.11
N ALA A 261 0.21 -15.13 -7.34
CA ALA A 261 0.96 -15.82 -8.39
C ALA A 261 0.59 -15.34 -9.80
N VAL A 262 -0.71 -15.14 -10.05
CA VAL A 262 -1.18 -14.57 -11.32
C VAL A 262 -0.67 -13.14 -11.51
N GLN A 263 -0.65 -12.33 -10.47
CA GLN A 263 -0.10 -10.97 -10.51
C GLN A 263 1.40 -10.96 -10.83
N MET A 264 2.19 -11.86 -10.22
CA MET A 264 3.63 -11.98 -10.53
C MET A 264 3.89 -12.41 -11.97
N LEU A 265 3.00 -13.21 -12.58
CA LEU A 265 3.11 -13.64 -13.97
C LEU A 265 2.64 -12.56 -14.96
N ALA A 266 1.84 -11.61 -14.52
CA ALA A 266 1.34 -10.51 -15.36
C ALA A 266 2.47 -9.61 -15.86
N GLU A 267 3.40 -9.26 -14.98
CA GLU A 267 4.50 -8.34 -15.26
C GLU A 267 5.37 -8.75 -16.44
N PRO A 268 5.93 -9.99 -16.50
CA PRO A 268 6.74 -10.42 -17.63
C PRO A 268 5.93 -10.64 -18.93
N ILE A 269 4.64 -10.96 -18.84
CA ILE A 269 3.77 -11.13 -19.99
C ILE A 269 3.47 -9.77 -20.63
N LEU A 270 3.17 -8.76 -19.82
CA LEU A 270 2.85 -7.41 -20.26
C LEU A 270 4.08 -6.71 -20.85
N GLY A 271 5.25 -6.87 -20.22
CA GLY A 271 6.52 -6.38 -20.79
C GLY A 271 6.74 -6.87 -22.21
N LYS A 272 6.53 -8.17 -22.49
CA LYS A 272 6.66 -8.74 -23.82
C LYS A 272 5.61 -8.24 -24.82
N LEU A 273 4.39 -7.97 -24.36
CA LEU A 273 3.30 -7.41 -25.20
C LEU A 273 3.56 -5.94 -25.56
N SER A 274 4.20 -5.19 -24.67
CA SER A 274 4.54 -3.78 -24.87
C SER A 274 5.69 -3.57 -25.89
N ASP A 275 6.60 -4.54 -26.00
CA ASP A 275 7.78 -4.46 -26.89
C ASP A 275 7.50 -4.89 -28.36
N GLY A 276 6.28 -5.30 -28.67
CA GLY A 276 5.88 -5.70 -30.02
C GLY A 276 5.91 -4.55 -31.04
N LYS A 277 6.27 -4.86 -32.32
CA LYS A 277 6.48 -3.93 -33.43
C LYS A 277 5.31 -2.97 -33.76
N ASN A 278 4.12 -3.16 -33.20
CA ASN A 278 2.94 -2.31 -33.39
C ASN A 278 2.71 -1.33 -32.21
N GLY A 279 3.74 -1.03 -31.43
CA GLY A 279 3.67 -0.47 -30.07
C GLY A 279 3.02 0.91 -29.92
N LYS A 280 3.03 1.80 -30.91
CA LYS A 280 2.49 3.18 -30.68
C LYS A 280 0.97 3.26 -30.67
N SER A 281 0.27 2.60 -31.60
CA SER A 281 -1.20 2.65 -31.65
C SER A 281 -1.87 1.77 -30.61
N SER A 282 -1.22 0.67 -30.18
CA SER A 282 -1.70 -0.19 -29.09
C SER A 282 -1.54 0.47 -27.71
N ARG A 283 -0.46 1.20 -27.48
CA ARG A 283 -0.19 1.87 -26.19
C ARG A 283 -1.24 2.92 -25.83
N GLU A 284 -1.81 3.64 -26.80
CA GLU A 284 -2.85 4.64 -26.53
C GLU A 284 -4.21 4.03 -26.18
N LYS A 285 -4.53 2.86 -26.73
CA LYS A 285 -5.84 2.21 -26.52
C LYS A 285 -5.84 1.20 -25.38
N LEU A 286 -4.67 0.66 -25.02
CA LEU A 286 -4.53 -0.37 -24.00
C LEU A 286 -5.14 0.04 -22.65
N PRO A 287 -4.87 1.23 -22.07
CA PRO A 287 -5.46 1.63 -20.79
C PRO A 287 -6.99 1.71 -20.83
N ALA A 288 -7.56 2.18 -21.93
CA ALA A 288 -9.02 2.28 -22.06
C ALA A 288 -9.68 0.89 -22.17
N VAL A 289 -9.08 -0.03 -22.93
CA VAL A 289 -9.58 -1.40 -23.08
C VAL A 289 -9.45 -2.16 -21.76
N THR A 290 -8.33 -2.04 -21.07
CA THR A 290 -8.12 -2.70 -19.77
C THR A 290 -9.06 -2.15 -18.70
N ALA A 291 -9.25 -0.84 -18.62
CA ALA A 291 -10.20 -0.24 -17.69
C ALA A 291 -11.65 -0.70 -17.97
N THR A 292 -12.04 -0.79 -19.24
CA THR A 292 -13.39 -1.26 -19.60
C THR A 292 -13.60 -2.73 -19.28
N THR A 293 -12.61 -3.59 -19.61
CA THR A 293 -12.67 -5.02 -19.30
C THR A 293 -12.62 -5.29 -17.80
N ALA A 294 -11.83 -4.53 -17.05
CA ALA A 294 -11.79 -4.61 -15.59
C ALA A 294 -13.14 -4.20 -14.97
N GLY A 295 -13.76 -3.12 -15.47
CA GLY A 295 -15.09 -2.68 -15.02
C GLY A 295 -16.17 -3.73 -15.26
N VAL A 296 -16.18 -4.36 -16.43
CA VAL A 296 -17.12 -5.45 -16.76
C VAL A 296 -16.86 -6.66 -15.87
N ALA A 297 -15.59 -7.08 -15.69
CA ALA A 297 -15.23 -8.19 -14.82
C ALA A 297 -15.63 -7.93 -13.36
N PHE A 298 -15.50 -6.70 -12.88
CA PHE A 298 -15.92 -6.28 -11.54
C PHE A 298 -17.45 -6.40 -11.37
N LEU A 299 -18.21 -5.91 -12.32
CA LEU A 299 -19.68 -6.02 -12.30
C LEU A 299 -20.11 -7.50 -12.32
N LEU A 300 -19.49 -8.32 -13.16
CA LEU A 300 -19.75 -9.76 -13.22
C LEU A 300 -19.42 -10.44 -11.90
N PHE A 301 -18.29 -10.08 -11.27
CA PHE A 301 -17.92 -10.59 -9.95
C PHE A 301 -18.97 -10.29 -8.89
N GLY A 302 -19.62 -9.11 -8.94
CA GLY A 302 -20.71 -8.74 -8.04
C GLY A 302 -21.97 -9.62 -8.23
N VAL A 303 -22.35 -9.88 -9.48
CA VAL A 303 -23.64 -10.54 -9.83
C VAL A 303 -23.55 -12.07 -9.81
N VAL A 304 -22.44 -12.63 -10.29
CA VAL A 304 -22.29 -14.08 -10.45
C VAL A 304 -22.22 -14.79 -9.09
N LYS A 305 -23.00 -15.88 -8.95
CA LYS A 305 -23.04 -16.74 -7.74
C LYS A 305 -22.44 -18.13 -7.95
N PHE A 306 -22.11 -18.47 -9.19
CA PHE A 306 -21.54 -19.78 -9.54
C PHE A 306 -20.07 -19.84 -9.13
N ARG A 307 -19.72 -20.80 -8.26
CA ARG A 307 -18.40 -20.94 -7.60
C ARG A 307 -17.21 -20.86 -8.58
N ALA A 308 -17.25 -21.66 -9.64
CA ALA A 308 -16.13 -21.70 -10.61
C ALA A 308 -15.96 -20.37 -11.34
N ALA A 309 -17.06 -19.68 -11.69
CA ALA A 309 -17.01 -18.38 -12.35
C ALA A 309 -16.50 -17.28 -11.42
N VAL A 310 -16.88 -17.32 -10.14
CA VAL A 310 -16.37 -16.38 -9.12
C VAL A 310 -14.86 -16.55 -8.93
N LEU A 311 -14.37 -17.79 -8.82
CA LEU A 311 -12.94 -18.08 -8.72
C LEU A 311 -12.17 -17.63 -9.97
N LEU A 312 -12.71 -17.90 -11.15
CA LEU A 312 -12.09 -17.48 -12.41
C LEU A 312 -12.02 -15.96 -12.55
N LEU A 313 -13.11 -15.26 -12.22
CA LEU A 313 -13.13 -13.79 -12.20
C LEU A 313 -12.13 -13.24 -11.19
N MET A 314 -12.00 -13.87 -10.02
CA MET A 314 -11.05 -13.45 -9.01
C MET A 314 -9.59 -13.62 -9.45
N LEU A 315 -9.26 -14.60 -10.28
CA LEU A 315 -7.93 -14.77 -10.86
C LEU A 315 -7.64 -13.77 -11.99
N ILE A 316 -8.67 -13.38 -12.75
CA ILE A 316 -8.51 -12.47 -13.89
C ILE A 316 -8.50 -10.99 -13.45
N LEU A 317 -9.29 -10.63 -12.44
CA LEU A 317 -9.42 -9.25 -11.96
C LEU A 317 -8.07 -8.58 -11.62
N PRO A 318 -7.13 -9.23 -10.92
CA PRO A 318 -5.81 -8.61 -10.62
C PRO A 318 -5.01 -8.31 -11.87
N LEU A 319 -5.07 -9.20 -12.88
CA LEU A 319 -4.43 -8.96 -14.16
C LEU A 319 -4.96 -7.69 -14.82
N LEU A 320 -6.28 -7.54 -14.83
CA LEU A 320 -6.93 -6.40 -15.47
C LEU A 320 -6.76 -5.10 -14.69
N LEU A 321 -6.70 -5.16 -13.36
CA LEU A 321 -6.59 -3.98 -12.50
C LEU A 321 -5.16 -3.43 -12.41
N ASN A 322 -4.14 -4.27 -12.56
CA ASN A 322 -2.74 -3.83 -12.54
C ASN A 322 -2.22 -3.40 -13.93
N LEU A 323 -2.93 -3.75 -15.00
CA LEU A 323 -2.55 -3.36 -16.37
C LEU A 323 -2.38 -1.84 -16.61
N PRO A 324 -3.19 -0.94 -15.99
CA PRO A 324 -3.03 0.49 -16.18
C PRO A 324 -1.80 1.12 -15.52
N GLU A 325 -1.11 0.39 -14.63
CA GLU A 325 0.10 0.89 -13.94
C GLU A 325 1.37 0.73 -14.80
N TYR A 326 1.31 -0.02 -15.90
CA TYR A 326 2.39 -0.26 -16.88
C TYR A 326 2.12 0.46 -18.21
#